data_ac94c51ea4774eb4a3ae74d884e37c5b
#
_entry.id   ac94c51ea4774eb4a3ae74d884e37c5b
#
_cell.length_a   1.000
_cell.length_b   1.000
_cell.length_c   1.000
_cell.angle_alpha   90.00
_cell.angle_beta   90.00
_cell.angle_gamma   90.00
#
_symmetry.space_group_name_H-M   'P 1'
#
loop_
_entity.id
_entity.type
_entity.pdbx_description
1 polymer ?
#
loop_
_entity_poly.entity_id
_entity_poly.type
_entity_poly.pdbx_seq_one_letter_code
_entity_poly.pdbx_strand_id
1 'polypeptide(L)' 'MSRIEEEVCKKIMMRANIGEIKYGVTMEKEELTRKAWLIHAQEEAMDLAIYLQKLIEMEDETNE' A
#
# COMPACT_ATOMS: atom_id res chain seq x y z
N MET A 1 -15.47 -5.47 -14.95
CA MET A 1 -14.20 -5.45 -14.21
C MET A 1 -13.57 -6.84 -14.21
N SER A 2 -12.27 -6.93 -14.39
CA SER A 2 -11.61 -8.23 -14.44
C SER A 2 -11.41 -8.82 -13.04
N ARG A 3 -11.04 -10.11 -12.98
CA ARG A 3 -10.74 -10.79 -11.73
C ARG A 3 -9.59 -10.10 -10.97
N ILE A 4 -8.61 -9.58 -11.71
CA ILE A 4 -7.47 -8.90 -11.10
C ILE A 4 -7.90 -7.65 -10.35
N GLU A 5 -8.74 -6.83 -10.98
CA GLU A 5 -9.23 -5.61 -10.34
C GLU A 5 -10.14 -5.93 -9.16
N GLU A 6 -10.95 -6.96 -9.27
CA GLU A 6 -11.81 -7.41 -8.18
C GLU A 6 -10.99 -7.85 -6.96
N GLU A 7 -9.89 -8.56 -7.20
CA GLU A 7 -9.00 -8.97 -6.11
C GLU A 7 -8.35 -7.76 -5.41
N VAL A 8 -7.94 -6.76 -6.19
CA VAL A 8 -7.38 -5.53 -5.61
C VAL A 8 -8.42 -4.82 -4.75
N CYS A 9 -9.66 -4.74 -5.23
CA CYS A 9 -10.75 -4.13 -4.45
C CYS A 9 -10.96 -4.84 -3.12
N LYS A 10 -10.97 -6.16 -3.13
CA LYS A 10 -11.10 -6.95 -1.90
C LYS A 10 -9.97 -6.65 -0.92
N LYS A 11 -8.75 -6.58 -1.43
CA LYS A 11 -7.58 -6.29 -0.60
C LYS A 11 -7.64 -4.89 0.00
N ILE A 12 -8.10 -3.91 -0.77
CA ILE A 12 -8.29 -2.54 -0.27
C ILE A 12 -9.30 -2.53 0.88
N MET A 13 -10.42 -3.21 0.71
CA MET A 13 -11.44 -3.29 1.77
C MET A 13 -10.89 -3.96 3.03
N MET A 14 -10.13 -5.04 2.87
CA MET A 14 -9.51 -5.72 4.00
C MET A 14 -8.52 -4.83 4.74
N ARG A 15 -7.69 -4.09 4.02
CA ARG A 15 -6.74 -3.14 4.63
C ARG A 15 -7.47 -2.03 5.38
N ALA A 16 -8.55 -1.50 4.80
CA ALA A 16 -9.35 -0.47 5.44
C ALA A 16 -9.93 -0.97 6.77
N ASN A 17 -10.44 -2.19 6.77
CA ASN A 17 -11.02 -2.80 7.97
C ASN A 17 -9.96 -3.03 9.06
N ILE A 18 -8.81 -3.57 8.68
CA ILE A 18 -7.69 -3.78 9.61
C ILE A 18 -7.22 -2.45 10.21
N GLY A 19 -7.09 -1.42 9.38
CA GLY A 19 -6.70 -0.09 9.84
C GLY A 19 -7.69 0.51 10.82
N GLU A 20 -8.98 0.37 10.54
CA GLU A 20 -10.03 0.86 11.43
C GLU A 20 -10.01 0.16 12.78
N ILE A 21 -9.82 -1.16 12.78
CA ILE A 21 -9.70 -1.95 14.02
C ILE A 21 -8.46 -1.52 14.80
N LYS A 22 -7.33 -1.36 14.12
CA LYS A 22 -6.05 -1.04 14.75
C LYS A 22 -6.01 0.37 15.33
N TYR A 23 -6.52 1.36 14.60
CA TYR A 23 -6.41 2.77 14.97
C TYR A 23 -7.68 3.37 15.54
N GLY A 24 -8.81 2.68 15.41
CA GLY A 24 -10.09 3.12 15.95
C GLY A 24 -10.81 4.20 15.17
N VAL A 25 -10.27 4.61 14.03
CA VAL A 25 -10.86 5.65 13.19
C VAL A 25 -10.76 5.27 11.72
N THR A 26 -11.67 5.82 10.92
CA THR A 26 -11.63 5.66 9.46
C THR A 26 -10.77 6.76 8.84
N MET A 27 -10.45 6.62 7.57
CA MET A 27 -9.69 7.63 6.83
C MET A 27 -10.40 8.99 6.81
N GLU A 28 -11.73 9.00 6.72
CA GLU A 28 -12.49 10.25 6.76
C GLU A 28 -12.30 11.01 8.05
N LYS A 29 -12.13 10.31 9.15
CA LYS A 29 -12.06 10.91 10.50
C LYS A 29 -10.65 11.12 11.01
N GLU A 30 -9.65 10.59 10.31
CA GLU A 30 -8.26 10.78 10.71
C GLU A 30 -7.83 12.21 10.48
N GLU A 31 -7.39 12.87 11.56
CA GLU A 31 -7.03 14.29 11.52
C GLU A 31 -5.51 14.49 11.58
N LEU A 32 -4.83 14.14 10.51
CA LEU A 32 -3.41 14.40 10.37
C LEU A 32 -3.19 15.71 9.64
N THR A 33 -2.06 16.37 9.92
CA THR A 33 -1.66 17.55 9.18
C THR A 33 -1.34 17.16 7.74
N ARG A 34 -1.37 18.13 6.83
CA ARG A 34 -0.98 17.89 5.44
C ARG A 34 0.45 17.32 5.36
N LYS A 35 1.37 17.85 6.15
CA LYS A 35 2.75 17.36 6.17
C LYS A 35 2.82 15.90 6.61
N ALA A 36 2.05 15.51 7.62
CA ALA A 36 2.03 14.13 8.08
C ALA A 36 1.50 13.19 7.00
N TRP A 37 0.45 13.59 6.27
CA TRP A 37 -0.05 12.80 5.15
C TRP A 37 0.98 12.65 4.05
N LEU A 38 1.72 13.72 3.74
CA LEU A 38 2.79 13.68 2.74
C LEU A 38 3.92 12.73 3.14
N ILE A 39 4.29 12.73 4.42
CA ILE A 39 5.32 11.82 4.94
C ILE A 39 4.86 10.37 4.82
N HIS A 40 3.63 10.08 5.21
CA HIS A 40 3.09 8.71 5.07
C HIS A 40 3.08 8.26 3.61
N ALA A 41 2.66 9.13 2.71
CA ALA A 41 2.64 8.81 1.28
C ALA A 41 4.06 8.57 0.75
N GLN A 42 5.03 9.36 1.19
CA GLN A 42 6.42 9.17 0.79
C GLN A 42 6.96 7.82 1.26
N GLU A 43 6.67 7.46 2.50
CA GLU A 43 7.11 6.18 3.05
C GLU A 43 6.56 5.01 2.25
N GLU A 44 5.28 5.07 1.87
CA GLU A 44 4.65 4.04 1.04
C GLU A 44 5.31 3.97 -0.34
N ALA A 45 5.63 5.10 -0.92
CA ALA A 45 6.29 5.15 -2.24
C ALA A 45 7.70 4.56 -2.17
N MET A 46 8.42 4.83 -1.09
CA MET A 46 9.75 4.26 -0.89
C MET A 46 9.69 2.75 -0.72
N ASP A 47 8.72 2.25 0.03
CA ASP A 47 8.51 0.81 0.19
C ASP A 47 8.23 0.15 -1.15
N LEU A 48 7.40 0.78 -1.98
CA LEU A 48 7.12 0.29 -3.33
C LEU A 48 8.40 0.21 -4.16
N ALA A 49 9.24 1.23 -4.09
CA ALA A 49 10.51 1.24 -4.82
C ALA A 49 11.43 0.09 -4.38
N ILE A 50 11.46 -0.19 -3.08
CA ILE A 50 12.26 -1.30 -2.54
C ILE A 50 11.74 -2.65 -3.05
N TYR A 51 10.43 -2.86 -3.02
CA TYR A 51 9.82 -4.09 -3.54
C TYR A 51 10.12 -4.28 -5.02
N LEU A 52 10.04 -3.20 -5.79
CA LEU A 52 10.34 -3.25 -7.23
C LEU A 52 11.79 -3.62 -7.47
N GLN A 53 12.71 -3.08 -6.69
CA GLN A 53 14.12 -3.42 -6.83
C GLN A 53 14.37 -4.91 -6.54
N LYS A 54 13.72 -5.43 -5.51
CA LYS A 54 13.81 -6.86 -5.19
C LYS A 54 13.32 -7.72 -6.35
N LEU A 55 12.18 -7.34 -6.93
CA LEU A 55 11.60 -8.08 -8.05
C LEU A 55 12.49 -8.03 -9.30
N ILE A 56 13.06 -6.86 -9.58
CA ILE A 56 13.99 -6.70 -10.71
C ILE A 56 15.18 -7.63 -10.56
N GLU A 57 15.78 -7.67 -9.38
CA GLU A 57 16.92 -8.54 -9.13
C GLU A 57 16.58 -10.02 -9.22
N MET A 58 15.38 -10.39 -8.79
CA MET A 58 14.90 -11.78 -8.94
C MET A 58 14.75 -12.16 -10.42
N GLU A 59 14.25 -11.24 -11.25
CA GLU A 59 14.13 -11.48 -12.69
C GLU A 59 15.51 -11.61 -13.35
N ASP A 60 16.46 -10.77 -12.97
CA ASP A 60 17.83 -10.83 -13.49
C ASP A 60 18.48 -12.18 -13.16
N GLU A 61 18.27 -12.68 -11.96
CA GLU A 61 18.77 -14.00 -11.55
C GLU A 61 18.17 -15.13 -12.39
N THR A 62 16.89 -15.01 -12.71
CA THR A 62 16.15 -16.01 -13.48
C THR A 62 16.60 -16.07 -14.93
N ASN A 63 17.01 -14.93 -15.49
CA ASN A 63 17.39 -14.81 -16.89
C ASN A 63 18.85 -15.17 -17.19
N GLU A 64 19.61 -15.50 -16.20
CA GLU A 64 20.99 -16.00 -16.38
C GLU A 64 21.05 -17.52 -16.68
#